data_e9301e88a147b3258931105999bffebd
#
_entry.id   e9301e88a147b3258931105999bffebd
#
_cell.length_a   1.000
_cell.length_b   1.000
_cell.length_c   1.000
_cell.angle_alpha   90.00
_cell.angle_beta   90.00
_cell.angle_gamma   90.00
#
_symmetry.space_group_name_H-M   'P 1'
#
loop_
_entity.id
_entity.type
_entity.pdbx_description
1 polymer ?
#
loop_
_entity_poly.entity_id
_entity_poly.type
_entity_poly.pdbx_seq_one_letter_code
_entity_poly.pdbx_strand_id
1 'polypeptide(L)'
;MIRAADAYLIGTPIYPGAYPGALKNLLDHMPVEALMGKVAGLIATGGCDHHSLSIDYVLRPVLMWFNMHLVPGSVYVRSQQIQGQEEVDAQVRDDLVQLGEAVVAMHQCLQDSPMGPPPPSLMGRRRG
;
A
#
# COMPACT_ATOMS: atom_id res chain seq x y z
N MET A 1 -5.92 8.00 -14.49
CA MET A 1 -6.68 7.83 -13.23
C MET A 1 -5.77 7.61 -12.03
N ILE A 2 -4.88 6.63 -12.01
CA ILE A 2 -3.94 6.40 -10.88
C ILE A 2 -3.08 7.63 -10.58
N ARG A 3 -2.52 8.30 -11.58
CA ARG A 3 -1.69 9.53 -11.39
C ARG A 3 -2.43 10.71 -10.79
N ALA A 4 -3.74 10.75 -10.86
CA ALA A 4 -4.55 11.86 -10.38
C ALA A 4 -4.95 11.71 -8.91
N ALA A 5 -4.70 10.56 -8.30
CA ALA A 5 -4.97 10.36 -6.88
C ALA A 5 -3.89 11.02 -6.02
N ASP A 6 -4.32 11.61 -4.92
CA ASP A 6 -3.44 12.25 -3.94
C ASP A 6 -2.89 11.25 -2.92
N ALA A 7 -3.67 10.23 -2.61
CA ALA A 7 -3.30 9.14 -1.70
C ALA A 7 -3.99 7.84 -2.11
N TYR A 8 -3.54 6.72 -1.56
CA TYR A 8 -4.00 5.38 -1.94
C TYR A 8 -4.36 4.54 -0.73
N LEU A 9 -5.34 3.67 -0.92
CA LEU A 9 -5.52 2.46 -0.15
C LEU A 9 -5.22 1.28 -1.09
N ILE A 10 -4.20 0.50 -0.77
CA ILE A 10 -3.77 -0.63 -1.58
C ILE A 10 -4.20 -1.91 -0.87
N GLY A 11 -5.22 -2.55 -1.42
CA GLY A 11 -5.75 -3.82 -0.93
C GLY A 11 -5.37 -4.98 -1.84
N THR A 12 -4.93 -6.10 -1.25
CA THR A 12 -4.52 -7.28 -1.99
C THR A 12 -4.78 -8.55 -1.22
N PRO A 13 -5.21 -9.64 -1.87
CA PRO A 13 -5.15 -10.95 -1.26
C PRO A 13 -3.70 -11.44 -1.17
N ILE A 14 -3.44 -12.38 -0.26
CA ILE A 14 -2.14 -13.05 -0.14
C ILE A 14 -2.23 -14.44 -0.74
N TYR A 15 -1.51 -14.69 -1.85
CA TYR A 15 -1.46 -15.94 -2.60
C TYR A 15 -0.03 -16.26 -3.04
N PRO A 16 0.42 -17.49 -2.91
CA PRO A 16 0.78 -18.14 -1.66
C PRO A 16 1.92 -17.36 -0.99
N GLY A 17 1.64 -16.83 0.19
CA GLY A 17 2.64 -16.11 1.01
C GLY A 17 3.00 -14.69 0.55
N ALA A 18 2.44 -14.20 -0.56
CA ALA A 18 2.72 -12.87 -1.11
C ALA A 18 1.48 -12.29 -1.80
N TYR A 19 1.54 -11.03 -2.22
CA TYR A 19 0.54 -10.44 -3.11
C TYR A 19 0.56 -11.13 -4.48
N PRO A 20 -0.57 -11.17 -5.23
CA PRO A 20 -0.66 -11.88 -6.50
C PRO A 20 0.14 -11.19 -7.60
N GLY A 21 0.53 -11.99 -8.61
CA GLY A 21 1.24 -11.49 -9.78
C GLY A 21 0.52 -10.36 -10.53
N ALA A 22 -0.81 -10.31 -10.46
CA ALA A 22 -1.59 -9.22 -11.05
C ALA A 22 -1.23 -7.85 -10.46
N LEU A 23 -1.07 -7.74 -9.14
CA LEU A 23 -0.63 -6.50 -8.50
C LEU A 23 0.82 -6.17 -8.88
N LYS A 24 1.72 -7.15 -8.87
CA LYS A 24 3.10 -6.93 -9.29
C LYS A 24 3.20 -6.47 -10.74
N ASN A 25 2.43 -7.07 -11.63
CA ASN A 25 2.36 -6.66 -13.02
C ASN A 25 1.89 -5.20 -13.17
N LEU A 26 0.87 -4.80 -12.41
CA LEU A 26 0.44 -3.41 -12.39
C LEU A 26 1.56 -2.47 -11.93
N LEU A 27 2.24 -2.81 -10.83
CA LEU A 27 3.33 -1.99 -10.28
C LEU A 27 4.53 -1.92 -11.25
N ASP A 28 4.85 -3.01 -11.95
CA ASP A 28 5.95 -3.03 -12.92
C ASP A 28 5.71 -2.11 -14.13
N HIS A 29 4.45 -1.82 -14.45
CA HIS A 29 4.08 -0.89 -15.51
C HIS A 29 3.90 0.56 -15.04
N MET A 30 3.94 0.80 -13.71
CA MET A 30 3.78 2.15 -13.17
C MET A 30 5.06 2.97 -13.32
N PRO A 31 4.98 4.18 -13.87
CA PRO A 31 6.11 5.10 -13.82
C PRO A 31 6.39 5.48 -12.35
N VAL A 32 7.65 5.50 -11.98
CA VAL A 32 8.07 5.81 -10.60
C VAL A 32 7.50 7.15 -10.13
N GLU A 33 7.52 8.13 -11.02
CA GLU A 33 7.04 9.49 -10.76
C GLU A 33 5.53 9.57 -10.45
N ALA A 34 4.78 8.53 -10.81
CA ALA A 34 3.34 8.50 -10.53
C ALA A 34 3.02 8.21 -9.06
N LEU A 35 3.93 7.55 -8.36
CA LEU A 35 3.76 7.11 -6.97
C LEU A 35 4.70 7.81 -6.00
N MET A 36 5.79 8.41 -6.49
CA MET A 36 6.82 9.04 -5.67
C MET A 36 6.24 10.19 -4.82
N GLY A 37 6.48 10.13 -3.52
CA GLY A 37 5.97 11.12 -2.56
C GLY A 37 4.51 10.92 -2.15
N LYS A 38 3.77 10.04 -2.83
CA LYS A 38 2.38 9.75 -2.50
C LYS A 38 2.25 8.90 -1.23
N VAL A 39 1.16 9.06 -0.54
CA VAL A 39 0.85 8.30 0.69
C VAL A 39 0.01 7.08 0.38
N ALA A 40 0.28 5.97 1.04
CA ALA A 40 -0.58 4.79 0.98
C ALA A 40 -0.78 4.11 2.34
N GLY A 41 -2.00 3.63 2.56
CA GLY A 41 -2.35 2.64 3.56
C GLY A 41 -2.47 1.25 2.92
N LEU A 42 -2.08 0.22 3.66
CA LEU A 42 -2.00 -1.15 3.15
C LEU A 42 -3.02 -2.06 3.82
N ILE A 43 -3.69 -2.85 2.99
CA ILE A 43 -4.69 -3.82 3.41
C ILE A 43 -4.35 -5.15 2.74
N ALA A 44 -4.39 -6.24 3.50
CA ALA A 44 -4.30 -7.56 2.92
C ALA A 44 -5.40 -8.49 3.44
N THR A 45 -5.78 -9.45 2.62
CA THR A 45 -6.70 -10.52 3.00
C THR A 45 -6.03 -11.88 2.87
N GLY A 46 -6.35 -12.80 3.77
CA GLY A 46 -5.80 -14.16 3.71
C GLY A 46 -6.60 -15.15 4.52
N GLY A 47 -6.28 -16.42 4.32
CA GLY A 47 -7.00 -17.53 4.97
C GLY A 47 -6.56 -17.83 6.40
N CYS A 48 -5.40 -17.37 6.83
CA CYS A 48 -4.85 -17.67 8.16
C CYS A 48 -3.93 -16.56 8.67
N ASP A 49 -3.67 -16.57 9.97
CA ASP A 49 -2.85 -15.55 10.65
C ASP A 49 -1.37 -15.56 10.21
N HIS A 50 -0.87 -16.68 9.72
CA HIS A 50 0.54 -16.82 9.31
C HIS A 50 0.94 -15.88 8.17
N HIS A 51 -0.02 -15.36 7.41
CA HIS A 51 0.24 -14.45 6.29
C HIS A 51 0.16 -12.97 6.66
N SER A 52 -0.12 -12.64 7.92
CA SER A 52 -0.27 -11.24 8.37
C SER A 52 0.98 -10.40 8.13
N LEU A 53 2.17 -10.99 8.29
CA LEU A 53 3.44 -10.31 8.05
C LEU A 53 3.82 -10.14 6.57
N SER A 54 3.05 -10.71 5.64
CA SER A 54 3.34 -10.57 4.20
C SER A 54 3.25 -9.12 3.72
N ILE A 55 2.44 -8.29 4.38
CA ILE A 55 2.39 -6.85 4.09
C ILE A 55 3.78 -6.23 4.30
N ASP A 56 4.39 -6.49 5.45
CA ASP A 56 5.65 -5.84 5.84
C ASP A 56 6.86 -6.42 5.12
N TYR A 57 6.89 -7.74 4.88
CA TYR A 57 8.04 -8.40 4.27
C TYR A 57 8.03 -8.42 2.74
N VAL A 58 6.86 -8.34 2.11
CA VAL A 58 6.75 -8.51 0.65
C VAL A 58 6.17 -7.28 -0.04
N LEU A 59 5.05 -6.72 0.43
CA LEU A 59 4.39 -5.61 -0.25
C LEU A 59 5.06 -4.27 0.06
N ARG A 60 5.31 -3.99 1.33
CA ARG A 60 5.90 -2.71 1.77
C ARG A 60 7.24 -2.41 1.11
N PRO A 61 8.21 -3.35 1.00
CA PRO A 61 9.48 -3.09 0.32
C PRO A 61 9.33 -2.69 -1.15
N VAL A 62 8.39 -3.28 -1.87
CA VAL A 62 8.14 -2.93 -3.29
C VAL A 62 7.61 -1.50 -3.42
N LEU A 63 6.69 -1.10 -2.55
CA LEU A 63 6.14 0.26 -2.57
C LEU A 63 7.16 1.31 -2.09
N MET A 64 7.99 0.95 -1.12
CA MET A 64 9.11 1.79 -0.68
C MET A 64 10.12 2.05 -1.81
N TRP A 65 10.30 1.10 -2.74
CA TRP A 65 11.13 1.31 -3.92
C TRP A 65 10.64 2.46 -4.80
N PHE A 66 9.33 2.75 -4.81
CA PHE A 66 8.75 3.91 -5.48
C PHE A 66 8.88 5.23 -4.69
N ASN A 67 9.54 5.22 -3.53
CA ASN A 67 9.58 6.36 -2.59
C ASN A 67 8.17 6.83 -2.17
N MET A 68 7.26 5.91 -1.96
CA MET A 68 5.97 6.19 -1.34
C MET A 68 6.12 6.38 0.18
N HIS A 69 5.23 7.16 0.75
CA HIS A 69 5.04 7.23 2.19
C HIS A 69 3.98 6.22 2.61
N LEU A 70 4.36 5.25 3.42
CA LEU A 70 3.45 4.20 3.86
C LEU A 70 3.06 4.41 5.31
N VAL A 71 1.75 4.41 5.58
CA VAL A 71 1.24 4.43 6.96
C VAL A 71 1.84 3.23 7.71
N PRO A 72 2.41 3.43 8.90
CA PRO A 72 3.05 2.34 9.67
C PRO A 72 2.10 1.20 9.98
N GLY A 73 0.87 1.50 10.41
CA GLY A 73 -0.17 0.50 10.62
C GLY A 73 -0.71 -0.01 9.29
N SER A 74 -1.12 -1.27 9.27
CA SER A 74 -1.80 -1.91 8.14
C SER A 74 -2.95 -2.76 8.65
N VAL A 75 -3.89 -3.12 7.77
CA VAL A 75 -5.02 -3.95 8.14
C VAL A 75 -4.90 -5.30 7.44
N TYR A 76 -4.87 -6.37 8.23
CA TYR A 76 -4.95 -7.74 7.72
C TYR A 76 -6.31 -8.34 8.07
N VAL A 77 -7.05 -8.77 7.05
CA VAL A 77 -8.39 -9.31 7.19
C VAL A 77 -8.38 -10.80 6.87
N ARG A 78 -8.79 -11.61 7.83
CA ARG A 78 -9.00 -13.06 7.60
C ARG A 78 -10.30 -13.28 6.84
N SER A 79 -10.33 -14.30 5.99
CA SER A 79 -11.53 -14.66 5.23
C SER A 79 -12.76 -14.85 6.10
N GLN A 80 -12.60 -15.34 7.33
CA GLN A 80 -13.68 -15.56 8.31
C GLN A 80 -14.28 -14.25 8.86
N GLN A 81 -13.55 -13.15 8.76
CA GLN A 81 -14.00 -11.82 9.21
C GLN A 81 -14.80 -11.08 8.14
N ILE A 82 -14.91 -11.66 6.95
CA ILE A 82 -15.71 -11.14 5.84
C ILE A 82 -17.05 -11.88 5.83
N GLN A 83 -18.14 -11.15 6.10
CA GLN A 83 -19.49 -11.69 6.14
C GLN A 83 -20.25 -11.28 4.88
N GLY A 84 -20.30 -12.19 3.88
CA GLY A 84 -20.93 -11.89 2.61
C GLY A 84 -20.10 -10.94 1.72
N GLN A 85 -20.76 -10.18 0.88
CA GLN A 85 -20.07 -9.30 -0.09
C GLN A 85 -19.78 -7.89 0.44
N GLU A 86 -20.43 -7.46 1.52
CA GLU A 86 -20.40 -6.06 1.96
C GLU A 86 -20.15 -5.88 3.47
N GLU A 87 -20.07 -6.96 4.25
CA GLU A 87 -19.89 -6.85 5.69
C GLU A 87 -18.58 -7.47 6.17
N VAL A 88 -17.87 -6.73 6.99
CA VAL A 88 -16.74 -7.20 7.79
C VAL A 88 -17.08 -7.07 9.27
N ASP A 89 -16.37 -7.80 10.13
CA ASP A 89 -16.60 -7.66 11.57
C ASP A 89 -16.30 -6.21 12.05
N ALA A 90 -16.87 -5.86 13.21
CA ALA A 90 -16.82 -4.49 13.72
C ALA A 90 -15.38 -4.00 13.96
N GLN A 91 -14.50 -4.88 14.45
CA GLN A 91 -13.10 -4.52 14.70
C GLN A 91 -12.37 -4.22 13.39
N VAL A 92 -12.56 -5.03 12.36
CA VAL A 92 -11.97 -4.80 11.04
C VAL A 92 -12.47 -3.48 10.45
N ARG A 93 -13.76 -3.18 10.63
CA ARG A 93 -14.34 -1.90 10.18
C ARG A 93 -13.65 -0.71 10.85
N ASP A 94 -13.49 -0.77 12.17
CA ASP A 94 -12.84 0.29 12.94
C ASP A 94 -11.38 0.46 12.52
N ASP A 95 -10.65 -0.64 12.32
CA ASP A 95 -9.26 -0.62 11.86
C ASP A 95 -9.13 -0.01 10.45
N LEU A 96 -10.08 -0.30 9.55
CA LEU A 96 -10.11 0.29 8.21
C LEU A 96 -10.39 1.80 8.25
N VAL A 97 -11.29 2.25 9.13
CA VAL A 97 -11.56 3.68 9.34
C VAL A 97 -10.30 4.38 9.85
N GLN A 98 -9.65 3.84 10.88
CA GLN A 98 -8.41 4.39 11.42
C GLN A 98 -7.29 4.43 10.38
N LEU A 99 -7.16 3.41 9.54
CA LEU A 99 -6.20 3.40 8.44
C LEU A 99 -6.49 4.52 7.45
N GLY A 100 -7.74 4.71 7.05
CA GLY A 100 -8.15 5.78 6.15
C GLY A 100 -7.85 7.17 6.72
N GLU A 101 -8.17 7.39 8.00
CA GLU A 101 -7.86 8.64 8.71
C GLU A 101 -6.35 8.89 8.77
N ALA A 102 -5.55 7.86 9.03
CA ALA A 102 -4.10 7.97 9.05
C ALA A 102 -3.51 8.32 7.67
N VAL A 103 -4.07 7.76 6.59
CA VAL A 103 -3.68 8.10 5.21
C VAL A 103 -3.95 9.58 4.93
N VAL A 104 -5.12 10.07 5.27
CA VAL A 104 -5.48 11.49 5.06
C VAL A 104 -4.58 12.41 5.89
N ALA A 105 -4.37 12.10 7.16
CA ALA A 105 -3.53 12.89 8.05
C ALA A 105 -2.07 12.96 7.54
N MET A 106 -1.52 11.82 7.12
CA MET A 106 -0.16 11.76 6.59
C MET A 106 -0.04 12.55 5.27
N HIS A 107 -1.02 12.44 4.37
CA HIS A 107 -1.05 13.21 3.14
C HIS A 107 -1.08 14.72 3.40
N GLN A 108 -1.93 15.17 4.33
CA GLN A 108 -2.02 16.59 4.70
C GLN A 108 -0.71 17.12 5.28
N CYS A 109 0.04 16.30 6.03
CA CYS A 109 1.34 16.68 6.58
C CYS A 109 2.44 16.74 5.52
N LEU A 110 2.46 15.82 4.57
CA LEU A 110 3.58 15.62 3.64
C LEU A 110 3.36 16.32 2.29
N GLN A 111 2.12 16.53 1.88
CA GLN A 111 1.76 17.23 0.63
C GLN A 111 2.55 16.76 -0.59
N ASP A 112 2.62 15.44 -0.79
CA ASP A 112 3.36 14.77 -1.88
C ASP A 112 4.87 15.10 -1.93
N SER A 113 5.45 15.59 -0.84
CA SER A 113 6.88 15.86 -0.75
C SER A 113 7.68 14.56 -0.65
N PRO A 114 8.52 14.21 -1.62
CA PRO A 114 9.39 13.05 -1.48
C PRO A 114 10.41 13.27 -0.37
N MET A 115 10.53 12.29 0.51
CA MET A 115 11.48 12.31 1.62
C MET A 115 12.62 11.34 1.33
N GLY A 116 13.83 11.86 1.22
CA GLY A 116 15.02 11.06 0.94
C GLY A 116 15.48 11.11 -0.51
N PRO A 117 16.52 10.34 -0.86
CA PRO A 117 17.07 10.32 -2.21
C PRO A 117 16.08 9.67 -3.20
N PRO A 118 16.15 10.07 -4.49
CA PRO A 118 15.30 9.46 -5.51
C PRO A 118 15.65 7.98 -5.70
N PRO A 119 14.67 7.16 -6.17
CA PRO A 119 14.93 5.77 -6.51
C PRO A 119 16.06 5.62 -7.52
N PRO A 120 16.80 4.48 -7.51
CA PRO A 120 17.94 4.27 -8.40
C PRO A 120 17.63 4.46 -9.89
N SER A 121 16.41 4.16 -10.31
CA SER A 121 15.96 4.35 -11.71
C SER A 121 15.97 5.81 -12.17
N LEU A 122 15.91 6.76 -11.25
CA LEU A 122 15.97 8.20 -11.56
C LEU A 122 17.38 8.80 -11.41
N MET A 123 18.29 8.08 -10.74
CA MET A 123 19.67 8.58 -10.55
C MET A 123 20.45 8.72 -11.86
N GLY A 124 20.20 7.85 -12.83
CA GLY A 124 20.84 7.91 -14.15
C GLY A 124 20.45 9.14 -14.97
N ARG A 125 19.27 9.71 -14.74
CA ARG A 125 18.78 10.90 -15.46
C ARG A 125 19.39 12.21 -14.98
N ARG A 126 20.05 12.22 -13.79
CA ARG A 126 20.70 13.42 -13.23
C ARG A 126 22.13 13.63 -13.71
N ARG A 127 22.69 12.69 -14.47
CA ARG A 127 24.08 12.75 -14.98
C ARG A 127 24.18 13.15 -16.47
N GLY A 128 23.07 13.60 -17.05
CA GLY A 128 23.04 14.10 -18.41
C GLY A 128 22.97 15.62 -18.49
#